data_207fd2b0a549db312f5922c21e04511c
#
_entry.id   207fd2b0a549db312f5922c21e04511c
#
_cell.length_a   1.000
_cell.length_b   1.000
_cell.length_c   1.000
_cell.angle_alpha   90.00
_cell.angle_beta   90.00
_cell.angle_gamma   90.00
#
_symmetry.space_group_name_H-M   'P 1'
#
loop_
_entity.id
_entity.type
_entity.pdbx_description
1 polymer ?
#
loop_
_entity_poly.entity_id
_entity_poly.type
_entity_poly.pdbx_seq_one_letter_code
_entity_poly.pdbx_strand_id
1 'polypeptide(L)'
;MKKVIIILAAVCLAWAASAQDVTIKRGKVTMSEADYNMLKAKADMYEKAQQSLDQTTKEYERMEQRYNMYKPVELKNFNDSASYAIGHDIYASWLQQKLGINAFAAGQSMMDSYRGQYTWDEKTTRALLNRFQQEFEKRQQAEQEKMMASKDENIAAGKKFLEENALNKSVYTTKSGLQYKIVKKGNGKKPKATDKVKVHYTGKLIDGTTFDSSVERGEPIEFYLNQVIPGWSEGVQLMDEGSTYMLYIPYTLGYGEQVMGAIPPGSTLIFEVSLIEILKDAPQPNNGIQVIRK
;
A
#
# COMPACT_ATOMS: atom_id res chain seq x y z
N MET A 1 -23.95 38.07 19.91
CA MET A 1 -25.28 38.45 20.47
C MET A 1 -25.60 39.94 20.34
N LYS A 2 -24.78 40.89 20.80
CA LYS A 2 -25.14 42.37 20.69
C LYS A 2 -25.33 42.88 19.25
N LYS A 3 -24.56 42.39 18.24
CA LYS A 3 -24.72 42.83 16.83
C LYS A 3 -26.00 42.28 16.17
N VAL A 4 -26.47 41.08 16.52
CA VAL A 4 -27.68 40.48 15.98
C VAL A 4 -28.93 41.21 16.50
N ILE A 5 -28.93 41.63 17.76
CA ILE A 5 -30.02 42.42 18.37
C ILE A 5 -30.15 43.78 17.70
N ILE A 6 -29.02 44.43 17.34
CA ILE A 6 -28.99 45.72 16.67
C ILE A 6 -29.51 45.63 15.22
N ILE A 7 -29.16 44.54 14.50
CA ILE A 7 -29.62 44.31 13.11
C ILE A 7 -31.11 43.96 13.08
N LEU A 8 -31.59 43.10 13.98
CA LEU A 8 -33.02 42.84 14.14
C LEU A 8 -33.83 44.09 14.49
N ALA A 9 -33.30 44.95 15.39
CA ALA A 9 -33.92 46.23 15.70
C ALA A 9 -33.94 47.18 14.50
N ALA A 10 -32.86 47.23 13.69
CA ALA A 10 -32.79 48.08 12.49
C ALA A 10 -33.70 47.60 11.35
N VAL A 11 -33.80 46.25 11.14
CA VAL A 11 -34.73 45.66 10.14
C VAL A 11 -36.18 45.83 10.57
N CYS A 12 -36.49 45.69 11.88
CA CYS A 12 -37.83 45.96 12.42
C CYS A 12 -38.21 47.44 12.29
N LEU A 13 -37.26 48.40 12.52
CA LEU A 13 -37.50 49.85 12.38
C LEU A 13 -37.65 50.27 10.91
N ALA A 14 -36.86 49.75 10.00
CA ALA A 14 -37.00 50.06 8.55
C ALA A 14 -38.31 49.52 7.95
N TRP A 15 -38.80 48.40 8.43
CA TRP A 15 -40.04 47.79 7.97
C TRP A 15 -41.26 48.44 8.62
N ALA A 16 -41.20 48.79 9.89
CA ALA A 16 -42.26 49.55 10.57
C ALA A 16 -42.54 50.89 9.91
N ALA A 17 -41.58 51.48 9.20
CA ALA A 17 -41.75 52.68 8.42
C ALA A 17 -42.50 52.44 7.07
N SER A 18 -42.60 51.18 6.61
CA SER A 18 -43.29 50.83 5.36
C SER A 18 -44.63 50.08 5.57
N ALA A 19 -44.95 49.70 6.80
CA ALA A 19 -46.21 48.97 7.11
C ALA A 19 -47.32 49.98 7.54
N GLN A 20 -48.46 49.88 6.90
CA GLN A 20 -49.59 50.84 7.08
C GLN A 20 -50.26 50.77 8.45
N ASP A 21 -50.08 49.66 9.23
CA ASP A 21 -50.84 49.40 10.48
C ASP A 21 -49.98 49.15 11.72
N VAL A 22 -48.70 49.60 11.74
CA VAL A 22 -47.84 49.46 12.92
C VAL A 22 -47.83 50.77 13.73
N THR A 23 -48.30 50.71 14.96
CA THR A 23 -48.31 51.85 15.87
C THR A 23 -47.37 51.61 17.06
N ILE A 24 -46.45 52.53 17.31
CA ILE A 24 -45.54 52.47 18.45
C ILE A 24 -45.93 53.58 19.45
N LYS A 25 -46.47 53.21 20.61
CA LYS A 25 -46.77 54.13 21.72
C LYS A 25 -46.12 53.64 23.01
N ARG A 26 -45.33 54.50 23.65
CA ARG A 26 -44.70 54.24 24.96
C ARG A 26 -43.95 52.90 25.05
N GLY A 27 -43.20 52.55 24.02
CA GLY A 27 -42.44 51.29 23.99
C GLY A 27 -43.26 50.01 23.73
N LYS A 28 -44.57 50.11 23.45
CA LYS A 28 -45.41 49.04 23.00
C LYS A 28 -45.60 49.11 21.49
N VAL A 29 -45.36 48.04 20.81
CA VAL A 29 -45.62 47.88 19.37
C VAL A 29 -46.97 47.19 19.23
N THR A 30 -47.92 47.80 18.48
CA THR A 30 -49.19 47.20 18.15
C THR A 30 -49.21 47.01 16.62
N MET A 31 -49.49 45.83 16.17
CA MET A 31 -49.53 45.45 14.77
C MET A 31 -50.65 44.41 14.54
N SER A 32 -51.06 44.23 13.28
CA SER A 32 -52.01 43.19 12.95
C SER A 32 -51.41 41.78 13.18
N GLU A 33 -52.23 40.78 13.42
CA GLU A 33 -51.79 39.38 13.55
C GLU A 33 -51.12 38.89 12.28
N ALA A 34 -51.57 39.32 11.12
CA ALA A 34 -50.94 39.00 9.83
C ALA A 34 -49.52 39.55 9.70
N ASP A 35 -49.32 40.82 10.12
CA ASP A 35 -47.99 41.46 10.15
C ASP A 35 -47.05 40.82 11.16
N TYR A 36 -47.53 40.41 12.32
CA TYR A 36 -46.77 39.68 13.33
C TYR A 36 -46.31 38.33 12.78
N ASN A 37 -47.23 37.57 12.15
CA ASN A 37 -46.87 36.25 11.59
C ASN A 37 -45.90 36.40 10.43
N MET A 38 -46.02 37.42 9.59
CA MET A 38 -45.03 37.70 8.54
C MET A 38 -43.68 38.09 9.08
N LEU A 39 -43.61 38.91 10.14
CA LEU A 39 -42.37 39.31 10.81
C LEU A 39 -41.67 38.11 11.45
N LYS A 40 -42.47 37.27 12.10
CA LYS A 40 -41.97 36.01 12.68
C LYS A 40 -41.40 35.05 11.61
N ALA A 41 -42.13 34.85 10.50
CA ALA A 41 -41.64 34.03 9.39
C ALA A 41 -40.30 34.56 8.79
N LYS A 42 -40.18 35.91 8.64
CA LYS A 42 -38.92 36.52 8.19
C LYS A 42 -37.78 36.36 9.20
N ALA A 43 -38.08 36.50 10.51
CA ALA A 43 -37.08 36.26 11.55
C ALA A 43 -36.59 34.82 11.54
N ASP A 44 -37.49 33.82 11.41
CA ASP A 44 -37.17 32.40 11.31
C ASP A 44 -36.32 32.11 10.04
N MET A 45 -36.66 32.74 8.91
CA MET A 45 -35.87 32.62 7.67
C MET A 45 -34.46 33.21 7.85
N TYR A 46 -34.36 34.38 8.50
CA TYR A 46 -33.05 35.01 8.76
C TYR A 46 -32.20 34.13 9.70
N GLU A 47 -32.78 33.60 10.75
CA GLU A 47 -32.08 32.70 11.67
C GLU A 47 -31.59 31.43 10.96
N LYS A 48 -32.42 30.82 10.11
CA LYS A 48 -32.01 29.66 9.27
C LYS A 48 -30.90 30.04 8.28
N ALA A 49 -30.98 31.21 7.65
CA ALA A 49 -29.95 31.69 6.74
C ALA A 49 -28.62 31.93 7.48
N GLN A 50 -28.70 32.49 8.70
CA GLN A 50 -27.51 32.69 9.54
C GLN A 50 -26.86 31.36 9.96
N GLN A 51 -27.68 30.38 10.37
CA GLN A 51 -27.20 29.04 10.70
C GLN A 51 -26.54 28.35 9.51
N SER A 52 -27.14 28.47 8.31
CA SER A 52 -26.58 27.94 7.07
C SER A 52 -25.26 28.62 6.70
N LEU A 53 -25.15 29.94 6.88
CA LEU A 53 -23.92 30.69 6.63
C LEU A 53 -22.80 30.26 7.61
N ASP A 54 -23.12 30.11 8.90
CA ASP A 54 -22.18 29.65 9.91
C ASP A 54 -21.67 28.23 9.62
N GLN A 55 -22.58 27.36 9.14
CA GLN A 55 -22.21 26.00 8.74
C GLN A 55 -21.28 26.02 7.51
N THR A 56 -21.63 26.78 6.49
CA THR A 56 -20.82 26.92 5.26
C THR A 56 -19.45 27.51 5.58
N THR A 57 -19.39 28.50 6.47
CA THR A 57 -18.12 29.11 6.92
C THR A 57 -17.22 28.08 7.61
N LYS A 58 -17.78 27.25 8.52
CA LYS A 58 -17.03 26.17 9.17
C LYS A 58 -16.55 25.11 8.17
N GLU A 59 -17.35 24.78 7.17
CA GLU A 59 -16.95 23.85 6.11
C GLU A 59 -15.83 24.43 5.24
N TYR A 60 -15.91 25.73 4.92
CA TYR A 60 -14.85 26.42 4.19
C TYR A 60 -13.54 26.45 4.97
N GLU A 61 -13.59 26.80 6.26
CA GLU A 61 -12.42 26.77 7.15
C GLU A 61 -11.79 25.38 7.22
N ARG A 62 -12.63 24.32 7.28
CA ARG A 62 -12.13 22.93 7.24
C ARG A 62 -11.49 22.58 5.90
N MET A 63 -12.07 23.04 4.78
CA MET A 63 -11.49 22.85 3.46
C MET A 63 -10.17 23.59 3.31
N GLU A 64 -10.10 24.83 3.78
CA GLU A 64 -8.87 25.64 3.77
C GLU A 64 -7.77 25.02 4.61
N GLN A 65 -8.10 24.53 5.81
CA GLN A 65 -7.16 23.75 6.63
C GLN A 65 -6.65 22.51 5.91
N ARG A 66 -7.54 21.73 5.24
CA ARG A 66 -7.15 20.60 4.40
C ARG A 66 -6.26 21.01 3.24
N TYR A 67 -6.62 22.05 2.51
CA TYR A 67 -5.84 22.57 1.39
C TYR A 67 -4.42 22.98 1.84
N ASN A 68 -4.32 23.74 2.93
CA ASN A 68 -3.03 24.15 3.48
C ASN A 68 -2.18 22.96 3.97
N MET A 69 -2.81 21.85 4.37
CA MET A 69 -2.13 20.62 4.76
C MET A 69 -1.59 19.84 3.55
N TYR A 70 -2.29 19.92 2.39
CA TYR A 70 -1.85 19.31 1.12
C TYR A 70 -1.02 20.23 0.24
N LYS A 71 -0.76 21.46 0.69
CA LYS A 71 0.11 22.37 -0.05
C LYS A 71 1.50 21.72 -0.15
N PRO A 72 2.05 21.56 -1.37
CA PRO A 72 3.37 21.00 -1.53
C PRO A 72 4.40 21.72 -0.66
N VAL A 73 5.16 20.96 0.11
CA VAL A 73 6.26 21.53 0.91
C VAL A 73 7.36 21.95 -0.04
N GLU A 74 7.82 23.20 0.08
CA GLU A 74 8.96 23.69 -0.66
C GLU A 74 10.25 23.10 -0.05
N LEU A 75 10.92 22.23 -0.79
CA LEU A 75 12.16 21.59 -0.35
C LEU A 75 13.33 22.51 -0.69
N LYS A 76 13.86 23.25 0.32
CA LYS A 76 14.84 24.31 0.13
C LYS A 76 16.29 23.86 0.26
N ASN A 77 16.52 22.72 0.88
CA ASN A 77 17.86 22.21 1.19
C ASN A 77 17.88 20.69 1.23
N PHE A 78 19.08 20.12 1.41
CA PHE A 78 19.28 18.68 1.49
C PHE A 78 18.47 18.03 2.63
N ASN A 79 18.40 18.67 3.80
CA ASN A 79 17.69 18.12 4.95
C ASN A 79 16.18 18.05 4.71
N ASP A 80 15.60 19.05 4.03
CA ASP A 80 14.19 19.02 3.64
C ASP A 80 13.91 17.86 2.69
N SER A 81 14.76 17.70 1.67
CA SER A 81 14.66 16.61 0.69
C SER A 81 14.83 15.23 1.33
N ALA A 82 15.81 15.07 2.22
CA ALA A 82 16.03 13.84 2.97
C ALA A 82 14.84 13.49 3.89
N SER A 83 14.30 14.49 4.59
CA SER A 83 13.12 14.31 5.45
C SER A 83 11.90 13.86 4.65
N TYR A 84 11.69 14.44 3.48
CA TYR A 84 10.60 14.06 2.57
C TYR A 84 10.76 12.62 2.07
N ALA A 85 11.98 12.24 1.68
CA ALA A 85 12.29 10.88 1.25
C ALA A 85 12.09 9.84 2.37
N ILE A 86 12.51 10.16 3.61
CA ILE A 86 12.27 9.32 4.79
C ILE A 86 10.77 9.12 5.04
N GLY A 87 9.97 10.19 4.94
CA GLY A 87 8.52 10.10 5.08
C GLY A 87 7.87 9.18 4.04
N HIS A 88 8.34 9.25 2.78
CA HIS A 88 7.91 8.35 1.71
C HIS A 88 8.25 6.89 2.01
N ASP A 89 9.49 6.63 2.42
CA ASP A 89 9.99 5.28 2.72
C ASP A 89 9.21 4.62 3.88
N ILE A 90 8.96 5.39 4.94
CA ILE A 90 8.12 4.95 6.07
C ILE A 90 6.73 4.54 5.56
N TYR A 91 6.09 5.37 4.73
CA TYR A 91 4.75 5.06 4.22
C TYR A 91 4.75 3.85 3.28
N ALA A 92 5.75 3.74 2.40
CA ALA A 92 5.93 2.57 1.53
C ALA A 92 6.08 1.28 2.34
N SER A 93 6.87 1.32 3.43
CA SER A 93 7.01 0.20 4.36
C SER A 93 5.67 -0.18 5.03
N TRP A 94 4.85 0.78 5.44
CA TRP A 94 3.52 0.50 6.00
C TRP A 94 2.57 -0.16 5.01
N LEU A 95 2.62 0.27 3.75
CA LEU A 95 1.84 -0.35 2.66
C LEU A 95 2.30 -1.78 2.40
N GLN A 96 3.61 -2.00 2.27
CA GLN A 96 4.19 -3.31 2.03
C GLN A 96 3.83 -4.31 3.15
N GLN A 97 3.86 -3.86 4.41
CA GLN A 97 3.50 -4.68 5.58
C GLN A 97 1.99 -4.76 5.81
N LYS A 98 1.17 -4.12 4.99
CA LYS A 98 -0.31 -4.09 5.13
C LYS A 98 -0.78 -3.66 6.52
N LEU A 99 -0.09 -2.69 7.15
CA LEU A 99 -0.36 -2.30 8.53
C LEU A 99 -1.73 -1.62 8.71
N GLY A 100 -2.33 -1.07 7.65
CA GLY A 100 -3.60 -0.35 7.73
C GLY A 100 -3.51 0.96 8.52
N ILE A 101 -2.33 1.58 8.57
CA ILE A 101 -2.09 2.84 9.26
C ILE A 101 -2.67 4.00 8.45
N ASN A 102 -3.39 4.90 9.12
CA ASN A 102 -3.84 6.15 8.54
C ASN A 102 -2.67 7.15 8.49
N ALA A 103 -2.07 7.30 7.31
CA ALA A 103 -0.92 8.18 7.09
C ALA A 103 -1.22 9.64 7.46
N PHE A 104 -2.47 10.09 7.26
CA PHE A 104 -2.90 11.43 7.62
C PHE A 104 -2.86 11.64 9.14
N ALA A 105 -3.42 10.70 9.91
CA ALA A 105 -3.40 10.77 11.37
C ALA A 105 -1.96 10.70 11.92
N ALA A 106 -1.10 9.88 11.31
CA ALA A 106 0.31 9.79 11.68
C ALA A 106 1.06 11.11 11.38
N GLY A 107 0.85 11.70 10.21
CA GLY A 107 1.43 13.00 9.85
C GLY A 107 0.95 14.12 10.78
N GLN A 108 -0.35 14.14 11.12
CA GLN A 108 -0.90 15.09 12.08
C GLN A 108 -0.25 14.94 13.46
N SER A 109 -0.06 13.71 13.95
CA SER A 109 0.60 13.45 15.23
C SER A 109 2.05 13.95 15.24
N MET A 110 2.79 13.82 14.14
CA MET A 110 4.14 14.40 14.01
C MET A 110 4.12 15.92 14.12
N MET A 111 3.15 16.58 13.45
CA MET A 111 2.99 18.03 13.52
C MET A 111 2.58 18.52 14.90
N ASP A 112 1.68 17.81 15.56
CA ASP A 112 1.24 18.13 16.92
C ASP A 112 2.40 17.98 17.92
N SER A 113 3.22 16.95 17.76
CA SER A 113 4.43 16.73 18.56
C SER A 113 5.44 17.85 18.34
N TYR A 114 5.68 18.25 17.08
CA TYR A 114 6.58 19.36 16.75
C TYR A 114 6.13 20.70 17.38
N ARG A 115 4.80 20.94 17.45
CA ARG A 115 4.22 22.14 18.04
C ARG A 115 4.08 22.07 19.56
N GLY A 116 4.43 20.95 20.19
CA GLY A 116 4.18 20.72 21.61
C GLY A 116 2.69 20.57 21.95
N GLN A 117 1.86 20.19 20.98
CA GLN A 117 0.39 20.06 21.11
C GLN A 117 -0.08 18.61 21.20
N TYR A 118 0.85 17.63 21.24
CA TYR A 118 0.52 16.23 21.41
C TYR A 118 -0.10 16.01 22.81
N THR A 119 -1.35 15.55 22.83
CA THR A 119 -2.19 15.55 24.04
C THR A 119 -2.26 14.21 24.78
N TRP A 120 -1.81 13.13 24.14
CA TRP A 120 -1.84 11.83 24.80
C TRP A 120 -0.63 11.62 25.71
N ASP A 121 -0.89 11.08 26.90
CA ASP A 121 0.19 10.71 27.80
C ASP A 121 0.90 9.42 27.31
N GLU A 122 2.08 9.16 27.85
CA GLU A 122 2.90 8.01 27.49
C GLU A 122 2.16 6.69 27.76
N LYS A 123 1.38 6.60 28.83
CA LYS A 123 0.61 5.40 29.22
C LYS A 123 -0.45 5.08 28.17
N THR A 124 -1.22 6.09 27.76
CA THR A 124 -2.27 5.96 26.73
C THR A 124 -1.65 5.59 25.38
N THR A 125 -0.59 6.27 24.99
CA THR A 125 0.14 5.99 23.75
C THR A 125 0.66 4.55 23.71
N ARG A 126 1.31 4.11 24.78
CA ARG A 126 1.85 2.74 24.91
C ARG A 126 0.75 1.68 24.90
N ALA A 127 -0.37 1.93 25.57
CA ALA A 127 -1.52 1.01 25.58
C ALA A 127 -2.12 0.83 24.17
N LEU A 128 -2.26 1.92 23.40
CA LEU A 128 -2.75 1.86 22.03
C LEU A 128 -1.79 1.15 21.07
N LEU A 129 -0.48 1.41 21.20
CA LEU A 129 0.53 0.72 20.40
C LEU A 129 0.58 -0.78 20.70
N ASN A 130 0.52 -1.18 21.96
CA ASN A 130 0.45 -2.60 22.35
C ASN A 130 -0.82 -3.27 21.79
N ARG A 131 -1.98 -2.61 21.89
CA ARG A 131 -3.21 -3.13 21.30
C ARG A 131 -3.11 -3.25 19.79
N PHE A 132 -2.55 -2.26 19.10
CA PHE A 132 -2.34 -2.32 17.66
C PHE A 132 -1.45 -3.51 17.27
N GLN A 133 -0.35 -3.71 18.00
CA GLN A 133 0.56 -4.84 17.78
C GLN A 133 -0.16 -6.18 17.96
N GLN A 134 -0.92 -6.35 19.04
CA GLN A 134 -1.70 -7.58 19.28
C GLN A 134 -2.71 -7.86 18.18
N GLU A 135 -3.46 -6.84 17.75
CA GLU A 135 -4.42 -6.97 16.64
C GLU A 135 -3.75 -7.29 15.31
N PHE A 136 -2.56 -6.74 15.08
CA PHE A 136 -1.75 -7.04 13.90
C PHE A 136 -1.25 -8.48 13.91
N GLU A 137 -0.64 -8.94 15.02
CA GLU A 137 -0.18 -10.31 15.21
C GLU A 137 -1.33 -11.33 15.03
N LYS A 138 -2.49 -11.05 15.64
CA LYS A 138 -3.69 -11.89 15.47
C LYS A 138 -4.14 -12.00 14.01
N ARG A 139 -4.12 -10.89 13.26
CA ARG A 139 -4.45 -10.91 11.82
C ARG A 139 -3.44 -11.74 11.03
N GLN A 140 -2.13 -11.58 11.30
CA GLN A 140 -1.08 -12.35 10.65
C GLN A 140 -1.22 -13.87 10.94
N GLN A 141 -1.51 -14.23 12.18
CA GLN A 141 -1.74 -15.63 12.56
C GLN A 141 -2.95 -16.21 11.83
N ALA A 142 -4.07 -15.49 11.80
CA ALA A 142 -5.29 -15.95 11.10
C ALA A 142 -5.05 -16.09 9.58
N GLU A 143 -4.28 -15.21 8.95
CA GLU A 143 -3.91 -15.30 7.54
C GLU A 143 -3.00 -16.52 7.29
N GLN A 144 -2.05 -16.76 8.18
CA GLN A 144 -1.16 -17.92 8.11
C GLN A 144 -1.90 -19.25 8.30
N GLU A 145 -2.81 -19.32 9.28
CA GLU A 145 -3.68 -20.50 9.49
C GLU A 145 -4.54 -20.78 8.27
N LYS A 146 -5.13 -19.75 7.68
CA LYS A 146 -5.91 -19.87 6.44
C LYS A 146 -5.06 -20.38 5.26
N MET A 147 -3.84 -19.88 5.14
CA MET A 147 -2.89 -20.38 4.12
C MET A 147 -2.53 -21.83 4.39
N MET A 148 -2.24 -22.21 5.62
CA MET A 148 -1.92 -23.61 5.97
C MET A 148 -3.09 -24.57 5.68
N ALA A 149 -4.32 -24.13 5.92
CA ALA A 149 -5.52 -24.93 5.62
C ALA A 149 -5.70 -25.24 4.12
N SER A 150 -5.13 -24.44 3.22
CA SER A 150 -5.22 -24.64 1.77
C SER A 150 -4.18 -25.61 1.20
N LYS A 151 -3.29 -26.17 2.02
CA LYS A 151 -2.15 -26.99 1.57
C LYS A 151 -2.56 -28.16 0.66
N ASP A 152 -3.46 -29.00 1.15
CA ASP A 152 -3.84 -30.23 0.44
C ASP A 152 -4.59 -29.92 -0.86
N GLU A 153 -5.38 -28.85 -0.86
CA GLU A 153 -6.05 -28.33 -2.05
C GLU A 153 -5.04 -27.82 -3.08
N ASN A 154 -4.02 -27.08 -2.66
CA ASN A 154 -2.96 -26.56 -3.52
C ASN A 154 -2.15 -27.71 -4.15
N ILE A 155 -1.81 -28.74 -3.38
CA ILE A 155 -1.10 -29.93 -3.88
C ILE A 155 -1.95 -30.63 -4.94
N ALA A 156 -3.23 -30.86 -4.67
CA ALA A 156 -4.13 -31.51 -5.62
C ALA A 156 -4.32 -30.69 -6.90
N ALA A 157 -4.55 -29.40 -6.77
CA ALA A 157 -4.70 -28.49 -7.89
C ALA A 157 -3.40 -28.38 -8.72
N GLY A 158 -2.24 -28.29 -8.05
CA GLY A 158 -0.94 -28.27 -8.70
C GLY A 158 -0.63 -29.55 -9.48
N LYS A 159 -0.95 -30.72 -8.92
CA LYS A 159 -0.79 -31.99 -9.60
C LYS A 159 -1.65 -32.06 -10.87
N LYS A 160 -2.94 -31.73 -10.75
CA LYS A 160 -3.86 -31.66 -11.90
C LYS A 160 -3.35 -30.69 -12.98
N PHE A 161 -2.92 -29.50 -12.58
CA PHE A 161 -2.35 -28.49 -13.49
C PHE A 161 -1.16 -29.08 -14.29
N LEU A 162 -0.21 -29.73 -13.61
CA LEU A 162 0.99 -30.28 -14.24
C LEU A 162 0.64 -31.47 -15.17
N GLU A 163 -0.34 -32.29 -14.80
CA GLU A 163 -0.84 -33.39 -15.66
C GLU A 163 -1.44 -32.84 -16.96
N GLU A 164 -2.29 -31.82 -16.87
CA GLU A 164 -2.89 -31.12 -18.01
C GLU A 164 -1.83 -30.39 -18.86
N ASN A 165 -0.89 -29.71 -18.23
CA ASN A 165 0.18 -28.97 -18.91
C ASN A 165 1.12 -29.89 -19.70
N ALA A 166 1.36 -31.13 -19.22
CA ALA A 166 2.17 -32.13 -19.90
C ALA A 166 1.57 -32.62 -21.25
N LEU A 167 0.26 -32.44 -21.44
CA LEU A 167 -0.40 -32.76 -22.71
C LEU A 167 -0.05 -31.76 -23.83
N ASN A 168 0.49 -30.62 -23.48
CA ASN A 168 0.92 -29.62 -24.45
C ASN A 168 2.25 -30.03 -25.10
N LYS A 169 2.23 -30.24 -26.40
CA LYS A 169 3.39 -30.70 -27.20
C LYS A 169 4.63 -29.78 -27.11
N SER A 170 4.45 -28.53 -26.67
CA SER A 170 5.55 -27.57 -26.49
C SER A 170 6.13 -27.56 -25.07
N VAL A 171 5.59 -28.41 -24.17
CA VAL A 171 6.05 -28.54 -22.79
C VAL A 171 6.88 -29.83 -22.67
N TYR A 172 8.03 -29.72 -22.04
CA TYR A 172 8.93 -30.84 -21.75
C TYR A 172 8.91 -31.12 -20.26
N THR A 173 8.93 -32.42 -19.88
CA THR A 173 8.96 -32.84 -18.47
C THR A 173 10.27 -33.55 -18.20
N THR A 174 10.99 -33.16 -17.16
CA THR A 174 12.22 -33.79 -16.70
C THR A 174 11.93 -34.99 -15.77
N LYS A 175 12.98 -35.74 -15.42
CA LYS A 175 12.86 -36.88 -14.49
C LYS A 175 12.44 -36.49 -13.07
N SER A 176 12.74 -35.27 -12.64
CA SER A 176 12.37 -34.73 -11.34
C SER A 176 10.90 -34.27 -11.27
N GLY A 177 10.22 -34.16 -12.42
CA GLY A 177 8.88 -33.63 -12.56
C GLY A 177 8.83 -32.13 -12.86
N LEU A 178 9.98 -31.47 -12.99
CA LEU A 178 10.03 -30.12 -13.52
C LEU A 178 9.48 -30.09 -14.93
N GLN A 179 8.60 -29.14 -15.25
CA GLN A 179 8.17 -28.90 -16.61
C GLN A 179 8.69 -27.57 -17.12
N TYR A 180 9.00 -27.50 -18.41
CA TYR A 180 9.44 -26.25 -19.02
C TYR A 180 8.98 -26.11 -20.47
N LYS A 181 8.86 -24.88 -20.92
CA LYS A 181 8.57 -24.52 -22.32
C LYS A 181 9.56 -23.46 -22.77
N ILE A 182 10.13 -23.67 -23.95
CA ILE A 182 11.02 -22.69 -24.59
C ILE A 182 10.16 -21.62 -25.26
N VAL A 183 10.21 -20.38 -24.75
CA VAL A 183 9.51 -19.21 -25.32
C VAL A 183 10.40 -18.55 -26.37
N LYS A 184 11.68 -18.37 -26.02
CA LYS A 184 12.70 -17.81 -26.92
C LYS A 184 14.01 -18.59 -26.77
N LYS A 185 14.61 -19.00 -27.89
CA LYS A 185 15.92 -19.65 -27.88
C LYS A 185 17.03 -18.62 -27.66
N GLY A 186 18.12 -19.06 -27.01
CA GLY A 186 19.31 -18.27 -26.77
C GLY A 186 20.46 -18.66 -27.71
N ASN A 187 21.70 -18.45 -27.27
CA ASN A 187 22.93 -18.57 -28.06
C ASN A 187 23.68 -19.91 -27.88
N GLY A 188 23.12 -20.86 -27.17
CA GLY A 188 23.68 -22.20 -26.97
C GLY A 188 24.63 -22.38 -25.79
N LYS A 189 24.99 -21.34 -25.04
CA LYS A 189 25.74 -21.49 -23.78
C LYS A 189 24.78 -21.72 -22.63
N LYS A 190 25.08 -22.74 -21.80
CA LYS A 190 24.28 -23.12 -20.62
C LYS A 190 25.07 -22.91 -19.35
N PRO A 191 24.43 -22.41 -18.29
CA PRO A 191 25.10 -22.27 -17.01
C PRO A 191 25.26 -23.63 -16.30
N LYS A 192 26.30 -23.74 -15.47
CA LYS A 192 26.53 -24.85 -14.54
C LYS A 192 25.87 -24.55 -13.20
N ALA A 193 25.67 -25.58 -12.40
CA ALA A 193 25.05 -25.46 -11.06
C ALA A 193 25.73 -24.45 -10.13
N THR A 194 27.01 -24.19 -10.31
CA THR A 194 27.81 -23.24 -9.47
C THR A 194 27.91 -21.85 -10.07
N ASP A 195 27.40 -21.64 -11.29
CA ASP A 195 27.55 -20.36 -11.96
C ASP A 195 26.62 -19.31 -11.34
N LYS A 196 27.08 -18.07 -11.37
CA LYS A 196 26.27 -16.90 -11.08
C LYS A 196 25.59 -16.44 -12.35
N VAL A 197 24.30 -16.15 -12.29
CA VAL A 197 23.50 -15.77 -13.45
C VAL A 197 22.79 -14.45 -13.19
N LYS A 198 22.51 -13.74 -14.27
CA LYS A 198 21.68 -12.52 -14.29
C LYS A 198 20.41 -12.80 -15.06
N VAL A 199 19.26 -12.58 -14.45
CA VAL A 199 17.96 -12.91 -15.05
C VAL A 199 16.94 -11.82 -14.82
N HIS A 200 15.96 -11.74 -15.73
CA HIS A 200 14.64 -11.23 -15.43
C HIS A 200 13.68 -12.39 -15.22
N TYR A 201 12.72 -12.20 -14.32
CA TYR A 201 11.67 -13.19 -14.09
C TYR A 201 10.35 -12.57 -13.62
N THR A 202 9.29 -13.34 -13.83
CA THR A 202 7.99 -13.11 -13.19
C THR A 202 7.47 -14.44 -12.66
N GLY A 203 7.23 -14.52 -11.36
CA GLY A 203 6.72 -15.68 -10.66
C GLY A 203 5.23 -15.57 -10.39
N LYS A 204 4.47 -16.62 -10.73
CA LYS A 204 3.01 -16.69 -10.56
C LYS A 204 2.59 -18.01 -9.92
N LEU A 205 1.48 -17.98 -9.22
CA LEU A 205 0.72 -19.17 -8.83
C LEU A 205 -0.09 -19.69 -10.02
N ILE A 206 -0.67 -20.89 -9.88
CA ILE A 206 -1.49 -21.51 -10.94
C ILE A 206 -2.80 -20.75 -11.22
N ASP A 207 -3.27 -19.94 -10.29
CA ASP A 207 -4.43 -19.05 -10.45
C ASP A 207 -4.10 -17.73 -11.18
N GLY A 208 -2.82 -17.53 -11.56
CA GLY A 208 -2.32 -16.35 -12.24
C GLY A 208 -1.85 -15.22 -11.32
N THR A 209 -2.01 -15.35 -10.00
CA THR A 209 -1.55 -14.36 -9.02
C THR A 209 -0.03 -14.22 -9.10
N THR A 210 0.47 -13.03 -9.41
CA THR A 210 1.90 -12.69 -9.37
C THR A 210 2.35 -12.52 -7.93
N PHE A 211 3.36 -13.28 -7.51
CA PHE A 211 3.91 -13.18 -6.16
C PHE A 211 5.27 -12.48 -6.13
N ASP A 212 5.99 -12.45 -7.25
CA ASP A 212 7.26 -11.74 -7.36
C ASP A 212 7.62 -11.47 -8.83
N SER A 213 8.22 -10.30 -9.13
CA SER A 213 8.63 -9.93 -10.48
C SER A 213 9.79 -8.93 -10.47
N SER A 214 10.93 -9.31 -11.03
CA SER A 214 12.05 -8.42 -11.27
C SER A 214 11.75 -7.42 -12.40
N VAL A 215 10.82 -7.77 -13.31
CA VAL A 215 10.37 -6.88 -14.39
C VAL A 215 9.58 -5.70 -13.82
N GLU A 216 8.68 -5.95 -12.85
CA GLU A 216 7.93 -4.90 -12.19
C GLU A 216 8.83 -3.99 -11.34
N ARG A 217 9.91 -4.51 -10.78
CA ARG A 217 10.93 -3.72 -10.08
C ARG A 217 11.81 -2.89 -11.01
N GLY A 218 11.80 -3.19 -12.31
CA GLY A 218 12.58 -2.46 -13.33
C GLY A 218 14.05 -2.87 -13.43
N GLU A 219 14.52 -3.86 -12.66
CA GLU A 219 15.92 -4.30 -12.64
C GLU A 219 16.07 -5.81 -12.57
N PRO A 220 17.04 -6.41 -13.30
CA PRO A 220 17.34 -7.82 -13.23
C PRO A 220 18.00 -8.18 -11.90
N ILE A 221 17.91 -9.44 -11.51
CA ILE A 221 18.58 -9.97 -10.33
C ILE A 221 19.74 -10.88 -10.68
N GLU A 222 20.70 -10.99 -9.74
CA GLU A 222 21.86 -11.85 -9.84
C GLU A 222 21.93 -12.82 -8.66
N PHE A 223 22.17 -14.10 -8.92
CA PHE A 223 22.32 -15.12 -7.88
C PHE A 223 23.11 -16.32 -8.38
N TYR A 224 23.62 -17.12 -7.44
CA TYR A 224 24.22 -18.41 -7.74
C TYR A 224 23.15 -19.50 -7.85
N LEU A 225 23.23 -20.37 -8.87
CA LEU A 225 22.24 -21.41 -9.12
C LEU A 225 22.12 -22.45 -8.00
N ASN A 226 23.16 -22.62 -7.19
CA ASN A 226 23.14 -23.49 -6.00
C ASN A 226 22.51 -22.86 -4.75
N GLN A 227 22.01 -21.61 -4.82
CA GLN A 227 21.42 -20.88 -3.69
C GLN A 227 19.93 -20.59 -3.87
N VAL A 228 19.30 -21.20 -4.87
CA VAL A 228 17.88 -21.03 -5.18
C VAL A 228 17.12 -22.36 -5.05
N ILE A 229 15.79 -22.32 -5.18
CA ILE A 229 14.96 -23.55 -5.14
C ILE A 229 15.41 -24.57 -6.18
N PRO A 230 15.26 -25.88 -5.91
CA PRO A 230 15.72 -26.95 -6.81
C PRO A 230 15.21 -26.81 -8.24
N GLY A 231 13.95 -26.44 -8.42
CA GLY A 231 13.35 -26.22 -9.74
C GLY A 231 14.01 -25.10 -10.54
N TRP A 232 14.51 -24.05 -9.89
CA TRP A 232 15.31 -23.01 -10.54
C TRP A 232 16.72 -23.51 -10.88
N SER A 233 17.39 -24.16 -9.91
CA SER A 233 18.71 -24.74 -10.15
C SER A 233 18.72 -25.69 -11.34
N GLU A 234 17.70 -26.53 -11.47
CA GLU A 234 17.55 -27.44 -12.61
C GLU A 234 17.13 -26.71 -13.89
N GLY A 235 16.06 -25.90 -13.80
CA GLY A 235 15.45 -25.28 -14.97
C GLY A 235 16.38 -24.29 -15.69
N VAL A 236 17.09 -23.45 -14.94
CA VAL A 236 18.01 -22.45 -15.53
C VAL A 236 19.24 -23.12 -16.18
N GLN A 237 19.71 -24.27 -15.67
CA GLN A 237 20.77 -25.04 -16.33
C GLN A 237 20.35 -25.64 -17.69
N LEU A 238 19.03 -25.75 -17.97
CA LEU A 238 18.53 -26.15 -19.28
C LEU A 238 18.49 -24.99 -20.26
N MET A 239 18.54 -23.77 -19.80
CA MET A 239 18.41 -22.54 -20.59
C MET A 239 19.73 -22.20 -21.29
N ASP A 240 19.61 -21.70 -22.50
CA ASP A 240 20.73 -21.03 -23.19
C ASP A 240 20.78 -19.56 -22.80
N GLU A 241 21.97 -18.98 -22.70
CA GLU A 241 22.13 -17.53 -22.49
C GLU A 241 21.38 -16.74 -23.57
N GLY A 242 20.64 -15.71 -23.19
CA GLY A 242 19.75 -14.92 -24.05
C GLY A 242 18.39 -15.58 -24.33
N SER A 243 18.07 -16.74 -23.73
CA SER A 243 16.79 -17.42 -23.87
C SER A 243 15.74 -16.95 -22.86
N THR A 244 14.47 -17.26 -23.14
CA THR A 244 13.33 -17.10 -22.23
C THR A 244 12.58 -18.41 -22.15
N TYR A 245 12.39 -18.92 -20.96
CA TYR A 245 11.65 -20.16 -20.68
C TYR A 245 10.50 -19.89 -19.72
N MET A 246 9.43 -20.70 -19.88
CA MET A 246 8.45 -20.91 -18.81
C MET A 246 8.90 -22.14 -18.03
N LEU A 247 9.02 -22.01 -16.72
CA LEU A 247 9.27 -23.10 -15.78
C LEU A 247 8.01 -23.35 -14.97
N TYR A 248 7.54 -24.61 -14.92
CA TYR A 248 6.41 -25.04 -14.10
C TYR A 248 6.97 -25.99 -13.05
N ILE A 249 7.06 -25.51 -11.84
CA ILE A 249 7.82 -26.13 -10.76
C ILE A 249 6.84 -26.76 -9.77
N PRO A 250 6.81 -28.11 -9.65
CA PRO A 250 6.00 -28.76 -8.63
C PRO A 250 6.46 -28.33 -7.24
N TYR A 251 5.55 -28.33 -6.27
CA TYR A 251 5.82 -27.84 -4.91
C TYR A 251 7.06 -28.49 -4.28
N THR A 252 7.35 -29.75 -4.59
CA THR A 252 8.53 -30.50 -4.09
C THR A 252 9.87 -29.95 -4.58
N LEU A 253 9.89 -29.25 -5.71
CA LEU A 253 11.05 -28.57 -6.27
C LEU A 253 11.00 -27.04 -6.01
N GLY A 254 9.94 -26.56 -5.35
CA GLY A 254 9.73 -25.19 -4.93
C GLY A 254 9.95 -24.99 -3.43
N TYR A 255 8.96 -24.44 -2.75
CA TYR A 255 9.01 -24.13 -1.30
C TYR A 255 8.38 -25.23 -0.42
N GLY A 256 7.99 -26.36 -1.00
CA GLY A 256 7.44 -27.50 -0.26
C GLY A 256 6.09 -27.19 0.38
N GLU A 257 5.93 -27.66 1.61
CA GLU A 257 4.71 -27.52 2.40
C GLU A 257 4.78 -26.31 3.38
N GLN A 258 5.64 -25.35 3.12
CA GLN A 258 5.81 -24.16 3.96
C GLN A 258 5.14 -22.94 3.32
N VAL A 259 4.67 -22.03 4.16
CA VAL A 259 4.27 -20.69 3.73
C VAL A 259 5.51 -19.86 3.46
N MET A 260 5.65 -19.29 2.27
CA MET A 260 6.77 -18.43 1.91
C MET A 260 6.26 -17.05 1.41
N GLY A 261 6.18 -16.08 2.32
CA GLY A 261 5.59 -14.77 2.01
C GLY A 261 4.14 -14.88 1.52
N ALA A 262 3.89 -14.50 0.28
CA ALA A 262 2.57 -14.61 -0.36
C ALA A 262 2.29 -15.97 -1.01
N ILE A 263 3.24 -16.93 -0.94
CA ILE A 263 3.11 -18.25 -1.56
C ILE A 263 2.54 -19.22 -0.53
N PRO A 264 1.32 -19.77 -0.75
CA PRO A 264 0.72 -20.77 0.12
C PRO A 264 1.50 -22.10 0.07
N PRO A 265 1.38 -22.95 1.11
CA PRO A 265 2.04 -24.27 1.15
C PRO A 265 1.51 -25.19 0.05
N GLY A 266 2.37 -26.06 -0.47
CA GLY A 266 2.00 -27.02 -1.51
C GLY A 266 1.78 -26.41 -2.90
N SER A 267 2.16 -25.13 -3.11
CA SER A 267 1.94 -24.43 -4.37
C SER A 267 2.86 -24.91 -5.49
N THR A 268 2.27 -25.18 -6.64
CA THR A 268 3.00 -25.28 -7.91
C THR A 268 3.29 -23.87 -8.42
N LEU A 269 4.53 -23.61 -8.82
CA LEU A 269 5.01 -22.29 -9.22
C LEU A 269 5.20 -22.22 -10.73
N ILE A 270 4.84 -21.08 -11.31
CA ILE A 270 5.04 -20.78 -12.73
C ILE A 270 5.97 -19.59 -12.83
N PHE A 271 7.11 -19.76 -13.49
CA PHE A 271 8.05 -18.67 -13.72
C PHE A 271 8.27 -18.47 -15.21
N GLU A 272 8.12 -17.25 -15.66
CA GLU A 272 8.74 -16.79 -16.88
C GLU A 272 10.13 -16.28 -16.55
N VAL A 273 11.18 -16.92 -17.10
CA VAL A 273 12.57 -16.58 -16.81
C VAL A 273 13.29 -16.22 -18.10
N SER A 274 13.93 -15.05 -18.13
CA SER A 274 14.83 -14.62 -19.19
C SER A 274 16.27 -14.65 -18.66
N LEU A 275 17.08 -15.60 -19.13
CA LEU A 275 18.50 -15.68 -18.80
C LEU A 275 19.25 -14.63 -19.62
N ILE A 276 19.68 -13.56 -19.00
CA ILE A 276 20.36 -12.43 -19.65
C ILE A 276 21.82 -12.77 -19.89
N GLU A 277 22.52 -13.21 -18.83
CA GLU A 277 23.96 -13.39 -18.84
C GLU A 277 24.39 -14.47 -17.83
N ILE A 278 25.41 -15.25 -18.19
CA ILE A 278 26.13 -16.14 -17.29
C ILE A 278 27.38 -15.36 -16.81
N LEU A 279 27.35 -14.92 -15.57
CA LEU A 279 28.42 -14.11 -15.00
C LEU A 279 29.64 -14.96 -14.70
N LYS A 280 30.79 -14.51 -15.16
CA LYS A 280 32.06 -15.12 -14.75
C LYS A 280 32.38 -14.59 -13.36
N ASP A 281 32.67 -15.49 -12.43
CA ASP A 281 33.23 -15.06 -11.14
C ASP A 281 34.45 -14.19 -11.40
N ALA A 282 34.47 -12.99 -10.83
CA ALA A 282 35.71 -12.24 -10.72
C ALA A 282 36.69 -13.14 -9.93
N PRO A 283 37.96 -13.29 -10.35
CA PRO A 283 38.93 -14.09 -9.61
C PRO A 283 38.91 -13.57 -8.18
N GLN A 284 38.58 -14.49 -7.23
CA GLN A 284 38.63 -14.20 -5.79
C GLN A 284 40.05 -13.66 -5.53
N PRO A 285 40.22 -12.50 -4.86
CA PRO A 285 41.53 -12.07 -4.47
C PRO A 285 42.14 -13.20 -3.62
N ASN A 286 43.25 -13.74 -4.09
CA ASN A 286 43.95 -14.82 -3.46
C ASN A 286 44.40 -14.33 -2.06
N ASN A 287 43.59 -14.51 -1.03
CA ASN A 287 43.95 -14.33 0.36
C ASN A 287 44.84 -15.51 0.78
N GLY A 288 45.92 -15.72 0.03
CA GLY A 288 47.03 -16.54 0.42
C GLY A 288 47.67 -15.89 1.64
N ILE A 289 47.27 -16.36 2.82
CA ILE A 289 48.04 -16.15 4.05
C ILE A 289 49.40 -16.82 3.80
N GLN A 290 50.42 -16.01 3.41
CA GLN A 290 51.78 -16.44 3.47
C GLN A 290 52.18 -16.60 4.95
N VAL A 291 52.15 -17.83 5.43
CA VAL A 291 52.78 -18.16 6.72
C VAL A 291 54.29 -18.03 6.53
N ILE A 292 54.82 -16.89 6.90
CA ILE A 292 56.26 -16.70 7.02
C ILE A 292 56.68 -17.50 8.27
N ARG A 293 57.23 -18.69 8.05
CA ARG A 293 57.97 -19.42 9.12
C ARG A 293 59.30 -18.72 9.27
N LYS A 294 59.54 -18.17 10.47
CA LYS A 294 60.89 -17.86 11.00
C LYS A 294 61.49 -19.11 11.61
#